data_9850bd1e67249b010cdb7bafb891e0ee
#
_entry.id   9850bd1e67249b010cdb7bafb891e0ee
#
_cell.length_a   1.000
_cell.length_b   1.000
_cell.length_c   1.000
_cell.angle_alpha   90.00
_cell.angle_beta   90.00
_cell.angle_gamma   90.00
#
_symmetry.space_group_name_H-M   'P 1'
#
loop_
_entity.id
_entity.type
_entity.pdbx_description
1 polymer ?
#
loop_
_entity_poly.entity_id
_entity_poly.type
_entity_poly.pdbx_seq_one_letter_code
_entity_poly.pdbx_strand_id
1 'polypeptide(L)'
;MATKFGTAANLVKKVKAMMRGLPDFIQISSIEVDNRTSFELTNGSQIKASSTSGDAGRSEALSLLVLDEAAHIDGLDELWMGLYPTISTGGRVISLSTPNGVGNWFHTKYVNAEAGENDFNPIKLMWDLHPDRDQEWFEKETRNMSRREIAQEFECNFNTSGDTVIHPDDIGWISGTIMEPKYRTGFDRNYWIWEEHQPDSSYVLVADVARGDGADYSVFHIIKLETLEVIAEYQGKPTIDMFSTILDSAGREYGNCMIVVENNNVGFSVLEKLIDKSYPNIYHSVKSSHEYVEQHVA
;
A
#
# COMPACT_ATOMS: atom_id res chain seq x y z
N MET A 1 5.51 12.83 -18.48
CA MET A 1 5.36 11.35 -18.62
C MET A 1 3.94 10.97 -18.22
N ALA A 2 3.39 9.90 -18.71
CA ALA A 2 2.04 9.41 -18.38
C ALA A 2 2.01 7.88 -18.59
N THR A 3 0.92 7.22 -18.20
CA THR A 3 0.71 5.76 -18.34
C THR A 3 0.98 5.23 -19.75
N LYS A 4 0.68 6.04 -20.76
CA LYS A 4 0.96 5.71 -22.18
C LYS A 4 1.67 6.88 -22.86
N PHE A 5 2.64 6.57 -23.73
CA PHE A 5 3.35 7.60 -24.50
C PHE A 5 2.42 8.51 -25.31
N GLY A 6 1.34 7.97 -25.88
CA GLY A 6 0.34 8.77 -26.59
C GLY A 6 -0.35 9.83 -25.72
N THR A 7 -0.61 9.50 -24.45
CA THR A 7 -1.17 10.44 -23.48
C THR A 7 -0.18 11.57 -23.19
N ALA A 8 1.10 11.24 -22.93
CA ALA A 8 2.16 12.24 -22.75
C ALA A 8 2.32 13.15 -23.97
N ALA A 9 2.25 12.60 -25.18
CA ALA A 9 2.29 13.38 -26.41
C ALA A 9 1.09 14.35 -26.57
N ASN A 10 -0.11 13.93 -26.13
CA ASN A 10 -1.29 14.79 -26.13
C ASN A 10 -1.15 15.96 -25.12
N LEU A 11 -0.49 15.75 -23.98
CA LEU A 11 -0.19 16.83 -23.04
C LEU A 11 0.74 17.86 -23.67
N VAL A 12 1.79 17.44 -24.37
CA VAL A 12 2.68 18.35 -25.11
C VAL A 12 1.90 19.14 -26.17
N LYS A 13 0.94 18.50 -26.88
CA LYS A 13 0.07 19.17 -27.83
C LYS A 13 -0.80 20.26 -27.16
N LYS A 14 -1.33 19.99 -25.96
CA LYS A 14 -2.10 20.99 -25.20
C LYS A 14 -1.23 22.18 -24.80
N VAL A 15 0.00 21.95 -24.31
CA VAL A 15 0.92 23.03 -23.96
C VAL A 15 1.25 23.87 -25.17
N LYS A 16 1.49 23.29 -26.35
CA LYS A 16 1.68 24.04 -27.60
C LYS A 16 0.48 24.91 -27.94
N ALA A 17 -0.74 24.40 -27.80
CA ALA A 17 -1.95 25.17 -28.07
C ALA A 17 -2.09 26.36 -27.11
N MET A 18 -1.78 26.15 -25.82
CA MET A 18 -1.77 27.22 -24.82
C MET A 18 -0.72 28.28 -25.17
N MET A 19 0.50 27.90 -25.52
CA MET A 19 1.55 28.83 -25.92
C MET A 19 1.17 29.67 -27.13
N ARG A 20 0.57 29.06 -28.16
CA ARG A 20 0.11 29.76 -29.35
C ARG A 20 -1.05 30.75 -29.09
N GLY A 21 -1.80 30.50 -28.01
CA GLY A 21 -2.89 31.38 -27.58
C GLY A 21 -2.44 32.52 -26.64
N LEU A 22 -1.16 32.56 -26.26
CA LEU A 22 -0.68 33.66 -25.41
C LEU A 22 -0.62 34.97 -26.21
N PRO A 23 -1.04 36.07 -25.62
CA PRO A 23 -0.83 37.39 -26.19
C PRO A 23 0.66 37.71 -26.39
N ASP A 24 1.03 38.45 -27.43
CA ASP A 24 2.41 38.75 -27.78
C ASP A 24 3.22 39.38 -26.64
N PHE A 25 2.58 40.18 -25.78
CA PHE A 25 3.24 40.85 -24.66
C PHE A 25 3.61 39.89 -23.49
N ILE A 26 3.03 38.66 -23.46
CA ILE A 26 3.37 37.62 -22.49
C ILE A 26 4.29 36.58 -23.13
N GLN A 27 4.31 36.47 -24.43
CA GLN A 27 5.07 35.49 -25.19
C GLN A 27 6.57 35.83 -25.17
N ILE A 28 7.29 35.34 -24.17
CA ILE A 28 8.73 35.61 -23.98
C ILE A 28 9.58 34.94 -25.07
N SER A 29 9.10 33.84 -25.67
CA SER A 29 9.84 33.05 -26.65
C SER A 29 8.89 32.38 -27.63
N SER A 30 9.27 32.24 -28.88
CA SER A 30 8.51 31.51 -29.89
C SER A 30 8.97 30.07 -30.05
N ILE A 31 8.13 29.21 -30.64
CA ILE A 31 8.49 27.81 -30.94
C ILE A 31 9.41 27.86 -32.18
N GLU A 32 10.63 27.33 -32.01
CA GLU A 32 11.64 27.22 -33.07
C GLU A 32 11.59 25.83 -33.73
N VAL A 33 11.53 24.78 -32.94
CA VAL A 33 11.38 23.40 -33.41
C VAL A 33 10.06 22.85 -32.95
N ASP A 34 9.24 22.34 -33.87
CA ASP A 34 7.90 21.81 -33.59
C ASP A 34 7.75 20.38 -34.08
N ASN A 35 7.96 19.41 -33.19
CA ASN A 35 7.78 17.98 -33.44
C ASN A 35 6.48 17.47 -32.79
N ARG A 36 5.95 16.35 -33.25
CA ARG A 36 4.73 15.74 -32.70
C ARG A 36 4.75 15.54 -31.18
N THR A 37 5.91 15.18 -30.63
CA THR A 37 6.10 14.76 -29.25
C THR A 37 7.01 15.67 -28.43
N SER A 38 7.53 16.72 -29.05
CA SER A 38 8.43 17.70 -28.42
C SER A 38 8.35 19.05 -29.12
N PHE A 39 8.85 20.06 -28.47
CA PHE A 39 9.15 21.34 -29.10
C PHE A 39 10.28 22.07 -28.36
N GLU A 40 10.98 22.93 -29.11
CA GLU A 40 12.01 23.80 -28.56
C GLU A 40 11.63 25.26 -28.79
N LEU A 41 12.02 26.09 -27.85
CA LEU A 41 11.80 27.53 -27.89
C LEU A 41 13.09 28.24 -28.32
N THR A 42 12.96 29.44 -28.89
CA THR A 42 14.09 30.26 -29.31
C THR A 42 15.06 30.64 -28.18
N ASN A 43 14.66 30.48 -26.92
CA ASN A 43 15.53 30.64 -25.74
C ASN A 43 16.24 29.34 -25.30
N GLY A 44 16.16 28.27 -26.08
CA GLY A 44 16.77 26.98 -25.80
C GLY A 44 15.98 26.09 -24.83
N SER A 45 14.80 26.52 -24.33
CA SER A 45 13.96 25.67 -23.51
C SER A 45 13.31 24.57 -24.34
N GLN A 46 13.31 23.33 -23.82
CA GLN A 46 12.72 22.19 -24.51
C GLN A 46 11.65 21.54 -23.65
N ILE A 47 10.54 21.15 -24.27
CA ILE A 47 9.49 20.33 -23.66
C ILE A 47 9.28 19.07 -24.51
N LYS A 48 9.33 17.89 -23.89
CA LYS A 48 9.12 16.64 -24.59
C LYS A 48 8.28 15.65 -23.81
N ALA A 49 7.51 14.84 -24.54
CA ALA A 49 6.89 13.64 -24.02
C ALA A 49 7.93 12.52 -23.94
N SER A 50 7.90 11.78 -22.84
CA SER A 50 8.72 10.59 -22.67
C SER A 50 7.84 9.41 -22.25
N SER A 51 8.22 8.19 -22.63
CA SER A 51 7.61 6.97 -22.16
C SER A 51 7.97 6.72 -20.69
N THR A 52 7.30 5.79 -20.06
CA THR A 52 7.58 5.28 -18.72
C THR A 52 8.47 4.03 -18.75
N SER A 53 9.21 3.79 -19.85
CA SER A 53 10.20 2.69 -19.93
C SER A 53 11.45 3.01 -19.12
N GLY A 54 12.10 1.97 -18.57
CA GLY A 54 13.18 2.08 -17.59
C GLY A 54 14.40 2.96 -17.94
N ASP A 55 14.62 3.30 -19.22
CA ASP A 55 15.71 4.19 -19.66
C ASP A 55 15.24 5.62 -19.94
N ALA A 56 13.97 5.92 -19.74
CA ALA A 56 13.39 7.21 -20.04
C ALA A 56 13.93 8.30 -19.08
N GLY A 57 14.45 9.38 -19.66
CA GLY A 57 14.87 10.58 -18.92
C GLY A 57 16.25 10.50 -18.25
N ARG A 58 16.98 9.39 -18.33
CA ARG A 58 18.28 9.22 -17.66
C ARG A 58 19.44 10.05 -18.23
N SER A 59 19.27 10.61 -19.43
CA SER A 59 20.37 11.27 -20.16
C SER A 59 20.34 12.81 -20.12
N GLU A 60 19.37 13.41 -19.42
CA GLU A 60 19.16 14.86 -19.45
C GLU A 60 18.92 15.41 -18.05
N ALA A 61 19.50 16.58 -17.77
CA ALA A 61 19.16 17.34 -16.57
C ALA A 61 17.76 17.96 -16.73
N LEU A 62 16.82 17.60 -15.86
CA LEU A 62 15.44 18.05 -15.92
C LEU A 62 15.21 19.24 -14.98
N SER A 63 14.76 20.37 -15.53
CA SER A 63 14.27 21.51 -14.72
C SER A 63 12.87 21.25 -14.14
N LEU A 64 12.03 20.48 -14.85
CA LEU A 64 10.69 20.10 -14.42
C LEU A 64 10.34 18.72 -14.97
N LEU A 65 9.94 17.83 -14.08
CA LEU A 65 9.31 16.55 -14.42
C LEU A 65 7.82 16.62 -14.07
N VAL A 66 6.95 16.25 -15.03
CA VAL A 66 5.51 16.06 -14.78
C VAL A 66 5.18 14.59 -14.96
N LEU A 67 4.66 13.96 -13.92
CA LEU A 67 4.13 12.60 -13.90
C LEU A 67 2.61 12.67 -13.86
N ASP A 68 1.95 12.36 -14.96
CA ASP A 68 0.51 12.37 -15.10
C ASP A 68 -0.03 10.95 -14.90
N GLU A 69 -1.10 10.81 -14.14
CA GLU A 69 -1.67 9.53 -13.72
C GLU A 69 -0.65 8.62 -12.99
N ALA A 70 0.11 9.21 -12.07
CA ALA A 70 1.25 8.54 -11.44
C ALA A 70 0.88 7.27 -10.67
N ALA A 71 -0.31 7.18 -10.06
CA ALA A 71 -0.80 5.98 -9.38
C ALA A 71 -1.08 4.81 -10.33
N HIS A 72 -1.19 5.08 -11.64
CA HIS A 72 -1.49 4.12 -12.69
C HIS A 72 -0.28 3.75 -13.55
N ILE A 73 0.91 4.24 -13.19
CA ILE A 73 2.17 3.92 -13.89
C ILE A 73 2.78 2.66 -13.24
N ASP A 74 2.82 1.58 -13.99
CA ASP A 74 3.46 0.33 -13.54
C ASP A 74 4.97 0.54 -13.39
N GLY A 75 5.55 0.00 -12.31
CA GLY A 75 6.99 0.04 -12.06
C GLY A 75 7.55 1.45 -11.82
N LEU A 76 6.73 2.40 -11.35
CA LEU A 76 7.17 3.78 -11.12
C LEU A 76 8.27 3.87 -10.05
N ASP A 77 8.35 2.93 -9.10
CA ASP A 77 9.43 2.87 -8.12
C ASP A 77 10.80 2.70 -8.79
N GLU A 78 10.92 1.76 -9.72
CA GLU A 78 12.16 1.51 -10.48
C GLU A 78 12.49 2.69 -11.40
N LEU A 79 11.48 3.21 -12.08
CA LEU A 79 11.61 4.38 -12.96
C LEU A 79 12.09 5.60 -12.16
N TRP A 80 11.54 5.81 -10.96
CA TRP A 80 11.92 6.90 -10.07
C TRP A 80 13.38 6.85 -9.65
N MET A 81 13.92 5.68 -9.34
CA MET A 81 15.35 5.52 -9.03
C MET A 81 16.25 6.00 -10.17
N GLY A 82 15.82 5.82 -11.42
CA GLY A 82 16.54 6.30 -12.60
C GLY A 82 16.35 7.80 -12.90
N LEU A 83 15.19 8.35 -12.55
CA LEU A 83 14.84 9.76 -12.81
C LEU A 83 15.38 10.71 -11.73
N TYR A 84 15.39 10.27 -10.48
CA TYR A 84 15.76 11.13 -9.34
C TYR A 84 17.13 11.83 -9.51
N PRO A 85 18.20 11.17 -9.99
CA PRO A 85 19.48 11.84 -10.22
C PRO A 85 19.40 12.98 -11.24
N THR A 86 18.51 12.89 -12.22
CA THR A 86 18.35 13.92 -13.28
C THR A 86 17.65 15.19 -12.77
N ILE A 87 16.96 15.09 -11.65
CA ILE A 87 16.19 16.15 -11.01
C ILE A 87 16.98 16.75 -9.85
N SER A 88 17.84 15.97 -9.21
CA SER A 88 18.58 16.32 -7.98
C SER A 88 19.48 17.55 -8.10
N THR A 89 19.76 18.00 -9.33
CA THR A 89 20.55 19.21 -9.62
C THR A 89 19.74 20.53 -9.53
N GLY A 90 18.55 20.50 -8.93
CA GLY A 90 17.68 21.66 -8.74
C GLY A 90 16.39 21.63 -9.57
N GLY A 91 16.07 20.49 -10.17
CA GLY A 91 14.81 20.26 -10.86
C GLY A 91 13.61 20.15 -9.90
N ARG A 92 12.42 20.30 -10.43
CA ARG A 92 11.14 20.18 -9.71
C ARG A 92 10.32 19.02 -10.24
N VAL A 93 9.46 18.47 -9.39
CA VAL A 93 8.54 17.39 -9.77
C VAL A 93 7.11 17.80 -9.47
N ILE A 94 6.23 17.55 -10.44
CA ILE A 94 4.78 17.59 -10.26
C ILE A 94 4.27 16.19 -10.54
N SER A 95 3.74 15.53 -9.52
CA SER A 95 3.08 14.23 -9.64
C SER A 95 1.60 14.41 -9.37
N LEU A 96 0.77 13.98 -10.31
CA LEU A 96 -0.68 14.09 -10.20
C LEU A 96 -1.34 12.78 -10.62
N SER A 97 -2.43 12.42 -9.95
CA SER A 97 -3.22 11.22 -10.24
C SER A 97 -4.54 11.25 -9.46
N THR A 98 -5.53 10.50 -9.94
CA THR A 98 -6.55 9.92 -9.06
C THR A 98 -5.93 8.75 -8.27
N PRO A 99 -6.46 8.41 -7.08
CA PRO A 99 -6.01 7.24 -6.32
C PRO A 99 -6.18 5.94 -7.10
N ASN A 100 -5.28 5.00 -6.88
CA ASN A 100 -5.37 3.64 -7.42
C ASN A 100 -4.94 2.61 -6.36
N GLY A 101 -5.68 2.56 -5.26
CA GLY A 101 -5.35 1.71 -4.12
C GLY A 101 -4.16 2.19 -3.31
N VAL A 102 -3.79 1.37 -2.33
CA VAL A 102 -2.69 1.62 -1.40
C VAL A 102 -1.40 0.91 -1.85
N GLY A 103 -0.24 1.36 -1.35
CA GLY A 103 1.05 0.70 -1.54
C GLY A 103 1.80 1.02 -2.83
N ASN A 104 1.20 1.66 -3.84
CA ASN A 104 1.93 2.12 -5.02
C ASN A 104 2.79 3.35 -4.71
N TRP A 105 3.71 3.68 -5.62
CA TRP A 105 4.64 4.81 -5.47
C TRP A 105 3.93 6.14 -5.14
N PHE A 106 2.83 6.45 -5.85
CA PHE A 106 2.10 7.71 -5.66
C PHE A 106 1.47 7.79 -4.26
N HIS A 107 0.79 6.72 -3.84
CA HIS A 107 0.22 6.61 -2.49
C HIS A 107 1.30 6.80 -1.41
N THR A 108 2.41 6.05 -1.51
CA THR A 108 3.51 6.13 -0.53
C THR A 108 4.10 7.55 -0.46
N LYS A 109 4.33 8.20 -1.62
CA LYS A 109 4.85 9.58 -1.63
C LYS A 109 3.85 10.58 -1.07
N TYR A 110 2.56 10.39 -1.33
CA TYR A 110 1.50 11.26 -0.84
C TYR A 110 1.35 11.17 0.68
N VAL A 111 1.24 9.97 1.24
CA VAL A 111 1.09 9.75 2.69
C VAL A 111 2.32 10.23 3.46
N ASN A 112 3.53 9.93 2.97
CA ASN A 112 4.76 10.43 3.59
C ASN A 112 4.86 11.97 3.54
N ALA A 113 4.30 12.60 2.50
CA ALA A 113 4.22 14.05 2.41
C ALA A 113 3.23 14.64 3.43
N GLU A 114 2.08 14.01 3.64
CA GLU A 114 1.13 14.40 4.69
C GLU A 114 1.73 14.26 6.09
N ALA A 115 2.59 13.24 6.29
CA ALA A 115 3.33 13.03 7.54
C ALA A 115 4.56 13.95 7.70
N GLY A 116 4.95 14.71 6.66
CA GLY A 116 6.16 15.54 6.67
C GLY A 116 7.46 14.75 6.55
N GLU A 117 7.40 13.52 6.03
CA GLU A 117 8.55 12.60 5.90
C GLU A 117 9.28 12.71 4.56
N ASN A 118 8.84 13.58 3.66
CA ASN A 118 9.49 13.88 2.40
C ASN A 118 9.30 15.34 1.99
N ASP A 119 9.98 15.76 0.90
CA ASP A 119 9.96 17.15 0.41
C ASP A 119 8.78 17.49 -0.52
N PHE A 120 7.85 16.57 -0.74
CA PHE A 120 6.65 16.86 -1.54
C PHE A 120 5.65 17.68 -0.73
N ASN A 121 4.95 18.60 -1.41
CA ASN A 121 3.82 19.32 -0.86
C ASN A 121 2.52 18.61 -1.28
N PRO A 122 1.77 17.95 -0.36
CA PRO A 122 0.57 17.23 -0.71
C PRO A 122 -0.59 18.19 -0.99
N ILE A 123 -1.27 17.99 -2.11
CA ILE A 123 -2.45 18.77 -2.49
C ILE A 123 -3.57 17.78 -2.82
N LYS A 124 -4.70 17.87 -2.11
CA LYS A 124 -5.89 17.08 -2.34
C LYS A 124 -6.98 17.98 -2.94
N LEU A 125 -7.45 17.63 -4.14
CA LEU A 125 -8.46 18.38 -4.86
C LEU A 125 -9.70 17.49 -5.05
N MET A 126 -10.64 17.58 -4.12
CA MET A 126 -11.91 16.88 -4.20
C MET A 126 -12.87 17.60 -5.15
N TRP A 127 -13.90 16.88 -5.60
CA TRP A 127 -14.87 17.39 -6.57
C TRP A 127 -15.62 18.65 -6.11
N ASP A 128 -15.88 18.77 -4.81
CA ASP A 128 -16.64 19.86 -4.18
C ASP A 128 -15.87 21.18 -4.06
N LEU A 129 -14.55 21.15 -4.32
CA LEU A 129 -13.74 22.37 -4.38
C LEU A 129 -14.00 23.19 -5.66
N HIS A 130 -14.63 22.61 -6.67
CA HIS A 130 -14.93 23.32 -7.91
C HIS A 130 -16.23 24.12 -7.74
N PRO A 131 -16.22 25.44 -7.99
CA PRO A 131 -17.37 26.32 -7.69
C PRO A 131 -18.66 25.97 -8.44
N ASP A 132 -18.56 25.32 -9.61
CA ASP A 132 -19.72 24.94 -10.43
C ASP A 132 -20.18 23.48 -10.18
N ARG A 133 -19.69 22.82 -9.14
CA ARG A 133 -20.02 21.45 -8.80
C ARG A 133 -20.72 21.41 -7.44
N ASP A 134 -22.03 21.21 -7.47
CA ASP A 134 -22.86 21.03 -6.29
C ASP A 134 -23.27 19.56 -6.09
N GLN A 135 -24.07 19.30 -5.08
CA GLN A 135 -24.54 17.96 -4.75
C GLN A 135 -25.42 17.37 -5.87
N GLU A 136 -26.22 18.18 -6.55
CA GLU A 136 -27.06 17.75 -7.67
C GLU A 136 -26.19 17.30 -8.86
N TRP A 137 -25.14 18.06 -9.15
CA TRP A 137 -24.13 17.67 -10.14
C TRP A 137 -23.48 16.34 -9.77
N PHE A 138 -23.04 16.18 -8.51
CA PHE A 138 -22.39 14.95 -8.04
C PHE A 138 -23.30 13.72 -8.17
N GLU A 139 -24.54 13.80 -7.71
CA GLU A 139 -25.52 12.71 -7.80
C GLU A 139 -25.85 12.33 -9.25
N LYS A 140 -25.88 13.29 -10.14
CA LYS A 140 -26.10 13.06 -11.56
C LYS A 140 -24.91 12.35 -12.21
N GLU A 141 -23.68 12.84 -11.97
CA GLU A 141 -22.47 12.28 -12.56
C GLU A 141 -22.17 10.87 -12.02
N THR A 142 -22.41 10.63 -10.74
CA THR A 142 -22.07 9.35 -10.07
C THR A 142 -23.17 8.29 -10.18
N ARG A 143 -24.34 8.61 -10.72
CA ARG A 143 -25.53 7.73 -10.76
C ARG A 143 -25.26 6.33 -11.32
N ASN A 144 -24.36 6.20 -12.29
CA ASN A 144 -24.05 4.94 -12.96
C ASN A 144 -22.64 4.42 -12.61
N MET A 145 -22.02 4.98 -11.57
CA MET A 145 -20.67 4.61 -11.15
C MET A 145 -20.72 3.69 -9.94
N SER A 146 -19.79 2.76 -9.88
CA SER A 146 -19.55 1.94 -8.70
C SER A 146 -18.99 2.79 -7.56
N ARG A 147 -19.12 2.30 -6.31
CA ARG A 147 -18.52 2.95 -5.14
C ARG A 147 -17.01 3.14 -5.29
N ARG A 148 -16.31 2.18 -5.91
CA ARG A 148 -14.88 2.26 -6.21
C ARG A 148 -14.57 3.43 -7.16
N GLU A 149 -15.29 3.54 -8.27
CA GLU A 149 -15.07 4.62 -9.23
C GLU A 149 -15.33 6.00 -8.61
N ILE A 150 -16.37 6.11 -7.78
CA ILE A 150 -16.67 7.36 -7.04
C ILE A 150 -15.52 7.70 -6.08
N ALA A 151 -15.05 6.73 -5.31
CA ALA A 151 -13.94 6.91 -4.37
C ALA A 151 -12.65 7.33 -5.09
N GLN A 152 -12.38 6.76 -6.26
CA GLN A 152 -11.22 7.05 -7.08
C GLN A 152 -11.30 8.43 -7.72
N GLU A 153 -12.37 8.71 -8.47
CA GLU A 153 -12.46 9.86 -9.37
C GLU A 153 -12.96 11.15 -8.68
N PHE A 154 -13.68 11.02 -7.56
CA PHE A 154 -14.33 12.15 -6.90
C PHE A 154 -13.85 12.38 -5.47
N GLU A 155 -13.66 11.32 -4.69
CA GLU A 155 -13.39 11.45 -3.25
C GLU A 155 -11.89 11.43 -2.91
N CYS A 156 -11.01 11.16 -3.87
CA CYS A 156 -9.57 11.01 -3.64
C CYS A 156 -9.26 10.02 -2.51
N ASN A 157 -9.95 8.86 -2.50
CA ASN A 157 -9.84 7.86 -1.44
C ASN A 157 -8.98 6.68 -1.90
N PHE A 158 -7.80 6.54 -1.34
CA PHE A 158 -6.87 5.45 -1.68
C PHE A 158 -7.38 4.08 -1.23
N ASN A 159 -8.00 3.98 -0.06
CA ASN A 159 -8.43 2.69 0.51
C ASN A 159 -9.52 2.01 -0.31
N THR A 160 -10.43 2.80 -0.89
CA THR A 160 -11.59 2.29 -1.63
C THR A 160 -11.34 2.19 -3.14
N SER A 161 -10.30 2.83 -3.67
CA SER A 161 -10.02 2.93 -5.11
C SER A 161 -9.27 1.74 -5.71
N GLY A 162 -8.62 0.88 -4.87
CA GLY A 162 -7.80 -0.24 -5.33
C GLY A 162 -8.56 -1.53 -5.60
N ASP A 163 -7.89 -2.50 -6.27
CA ASP A 163 -8.32 -3.89 -6.31
C ASP A 163 -7.95 -4.54 -4.97
N THR A 164 -8.87 -4.51 -4.02
CA THR A 164 -8.69 -5.11 -2.70
C THR A 164 -9.33 -6.49 -2.66
N VAL A 165 -8.72 -7.42 -1.90
CA VAL A 165 -9.28 -8.76 -1.66
C VAL A 165 -10.64 -8.67 -0.93
N ILE A 166 -10.77 -7.66 -0.06
CA ILE A 166 -12.00 -7.38 0.68
C ILE A 166 -12.74 -6.24 -0.05
N HIS A 167 -14.05 -6.39 -0.22
CA HIS A 167 -14.85 -5.36 -0.86
C HIS A 167 -14.73 -4.02 -0.10
N PRO A 168 -14.65 -2.87 -0.80
CA PRO A 168 -14.46 -1.57 -0.15
C PRO A 168 -15.51 -1.20 0.90
N ASP A 169 -16.77 -1.62 0.71
CA ASP A 169 -17.84 -1.37 1.70
C ASP A 169 -17.60 -2.17 2.98
N ASP A 170 -17.06 -3.39 2.86
CA ASP A 170 -16.70 -4.23 4.00
C ASP A 170 -15.49 -3.65 4.75
N ILE A 171 -14.52 -3.06 4.04
CA ILE A 171 -13.39 -2.35 4.65
C ILE A 171 -13.91 -1.17 5.49
N GLY A 172 -14.87 -0.41 4.98
CA GLY A 172 -15.50 0.69 5.71
C GLY A 172 -16.18 0.21 7.00
N TRP A 173 -16.89 -0.91 6.93
CA TRP A 173 -17.53 -1.55 8.08
C TRP A 173 -16.50 -2.08 9.09
N ILE A 174 -15.47 -2.81 8.62
CA ILE A 174 -14.38 -3.34 9.45
C ILE A 174 -13.65 -2.19 10.16
N SER A 175 -13.37 -1.09 9.45
CA SER A 175 -12.70 0.08 10.04
C SER A 175 -13.49 0.69 11.21
N GLY A 176 -14.82 0.62 11.16
CA GLY A 176 -15.70 1.05 12.25
C GLY A 176 -15.69 0.12 13.48
N THR A 177 -15.17 -1.10 13.36
CA THR A 177 -15.07 -2.07 14.46
C THR A 177 -13.69 -2.09 15.14
N ILE A 178 -12.72 -1.33 14.64
CA ILE A 178 -11.38 -1.26 15.22
C ILE A 178 -11.45 -0.63 16.61
N MET A 179 -10.87 -1.32 17.60
CA MET A 179 -10.79 -0.87 18.97
C MET A 179 -9.34 -0.84 19.45
N GLU A 180 -9.00 0.14 20.28
CA GLU A 180 -7.70 0.15 20.93
C GLU A 180 -7.58 -1.04 21.92
N PRO A 181 -6.42 -1.71 21.99
CA PRO A 181 -6.21 -2.78 22.96
C PRO A 181 -6.27 -2.24 24.40
N LYS A 182 -6.75 -3.04 25.33
CA LYS A 182 -6.77 -2.69 26.77
C LYS A 182 -5.36 -2.37 27.28
N TYR A 183 -4.38 -3.17 26.83
CA TYR A 183 -2.97 -2.92 27.11
C TYR A 183 -2.06 -3.57 26.07
N ARG A 184 -0.84 -3.08 26.03
CA ARG A 184 0.24 -3.55 25.16
C ARG A 184 1.40 -3.98 26.03
N THR A 185 1.87 -5.21 25.85
CA THR A 185 2.96 -5.82 26.60
C THR A 185 4.01 -6.43 25.66
N GLY A 186 4.97 -7.17 26.19
CA GLY A 186 6.05 -7.74 25.42
C GLY A 186 7.18 -6.73 25.15
N PHE A 187 8.25 -7.23 24.53
CA PHE A 187 9.36 -6.39 24.07
C PHE A 187 8.85 -5.45 22.96
N ASP A 188 9.16 -4.18 23.03
CA ASP A 188 8.65 -3.12 22.12
C ASP A 188 7.10 -2.95 22.17
N ARG A 189 6.42 -3.44 23.21
CA ARG A 189 4.97 -3.36 23.35
C ARG A 189 4.22 -3.96 22.16
N ASN A 190 4.72 -5.01 21.60
CA ASN A 190 4.27 -5.68 20.38
C ASN A 190 3.33 -6.86 20.59
N TYR A 191 2.90 -7.10 21.82
CA TYR A 191 1.82 -8.03 22.19
C TYR A 191 0.63 -7.22 22.70
N TRP A 192 -0.42 -7.17 21.90
CA TRP A 192 -1.62 -6.37 22.13
C TRP A 192 -2.74 -7.27 22.64
N ILE A 193 -3.44 -6.86 23.70
CA ILE A 193 -4.48 -7.64 24.35
C ILE A 193 -5.73 -6.79 24.48
N TRP A 194 -6.83 -7.27 23.88
CA TRP A 194 -8.17 -6.67 23.98
C TRP A 194 -9.01 -7.35 25.05
N GLU A 195 -8.84 -8.66 25.24
CA GLU A 195 -9.54 -9.45 26.27
C GLU A 195 -8.60 -10.44 26.94
N GLU A 196 -8.62 -10.53 28.26
CA GLU A 196 -7.89 -11.52 29.03
C GLU A 196 -8.61 -12.86 29.01
N HIS A 197 -7.88 -13.93 29.32
CA HIS A 197 -8.45 -15.29 29.45
C HIS A 197 -9.67 -15.33 30.39
N GLN A 198 -10.73 -15.93 29.89
CA GLN A 198 -11.94 -16.25 30.67
C GLN A 198 -12.06 -17.77 30.85
N PRO A 199 -12.26 -18.28 32.08
CA PRO A 199 -12.27 -19.72 32.36
C PRO A 199 -13.31 -20.55 31.57
N ASP A 200 -14.42 -19.91 31.20
CA ASP A 200 -15.56 -20.55 30.51
C ASP A 200 -15.52 -20.36 28.98
N SER A 201 -14.43 -19.85 28.45
CA SER A 201 -14.26 -19.58 26.99
C SER A 201 -13.18 -20.48 26.39
N SER A 202 -13.34 -20.79 25.11
CA SER A 202 -12.42 -21.59 24.31
C SER A 202 -11.64 -20.71 23.35
N TYR A 203 -10.34 -20.99 23.20
CA TYR A 203 -9.45 -20.18 22.39
C TYR A 203 -8.63 -21.02 21.43
N VAL A 204 -8.25 -20.41 20.30
CA VAL A 204 -7.25 -20.93 19.38
C VAL A 204 -6.20 -19.85 19.10
N LEU A 205 -4.94 -20.23 19.14
CA LEU A 205 -3.81 -19.39 18.75
C LEU A 205 -3.35 -19.84 17.37
N VAL A 206 -3.35 -18.91 16.40
CA VAL A 206 -2.91 -19.16 15.02
C VAL A 206 -1.67 -18.34 14.76
N ALA A 207 -0.60 -18.99 14.31
CA ALA A 207 0.71 -18.35 14.11
C ALA A 207 1.25 -18.55 12.70
N ASP A 208 1.76 -17.46 12.13
CA ASP A 208 2.60 -17.40 10.93
C ASP A 208 4.03 -17.08 11.35
N VAL A 209 5.01 -17.78 10.77
CA VAL A 209 6.40 -17.79 11.23
C VAL A 209 7.35 -17.25 10.19
N ALA A 210 8.03 -16.16 10.50
CA ALA A 210 9.17 -15.66 9.74
C ALA A 210 10.51 -16.07 10.37
N ARG A 211 11.60 -16.01 9.59
CA ARG A 211 12.96 -16.34 10.04
C ARG A 211 13.52 -15.40 11.11
N GLY A 212 12.97 -14.17 11.19
CA GLY A 212 13.45 -13.15 12.11
C GLY A 212 14.71 -12.37 11.65
N ASP A 213 15.28 -12.73 10.51
CA ASP A 213 16.49 -12.10 9.93
C ASP A 213 16.20 -11.23 8.69
N GLY A 214 14.95 -11.22 8.23
CA GLY A 214 14.51 -10.56 7.00
C GLY A 214 13.53 -9.38 7.21
N ALA A 215 12.83 -9.04 6.14
CA ALA A 215 11.78 -8.02 6.15
C ALA A 215 10.50 -8.49 6.85
N ASP A 216 10.22 -9.80 6.81
CA ASP A 216 8.99 -10.39 7.27
C ASP A 216 8.88 -10.46 8.80
N TYR A 217 7.66 -10.48 9.30
CA TYR A 217 7.32 -10.57 10.71
C TYR A 217 6.76 -11.95 11.05
N SER A 218 7.10 -12.45 12.25
CA SER A 218 6.32 -13.52 12.90
C SER A 218 5.12 -12.90 13.58
N VAL A 219 3.96 -13.49 13.37
CA VAL A 219 2.68 -12.99 13.87
C VAL A 219 1.89 -14.12 14.51
N PHE A 220 1.13 -13.84 15.56
CA PHE A 220 0.05 -14.72 15.98
C PHE A 220 -1.19 -13.92 16.37
N HIS A 221 -2.34 -14.57 16.25
CA HIS A 221 -3.60 -14.09 16.77
C HIS A 221 -4.20 -15.11 17.73
N ILE A 222 -4.81 -14.65 18.83
CA ILE A 222 -5.64 -15.46 19.69
C ILE A 222 -7.09 -15.11 19.39
N ILE A 223 -7.84 -16.15 19.01
CA ILE A 223 -9.24 -16.03 18.59
C ILE A 223 -10.11 -16.72 19.64
N LYS A 224 -11.13 -16.02 20.12
CA LYS A 224 -12.18 -16.57 20.99
C LYS A 224 -13.19 -17.31 20.13
N LEU A 225 -13.37 -18.61 20.36
CA LEU A 225 -14.14 -19.47 19.46
C LEU A 225 -15.64 -19.21 19.50
N GLU A 226 -16.16 -18.71 20.62
CA GLU A 226 -17.58 -18.40 20.78
C GLU A 226 -18.03 -17.21 19.94
N THR A 227 -17.16 -16.23 19.72
CA THR A 227 -17.48 -14.97 19.00
C THR A 227 -16.70 -14.82 17.70
N LEU A 228 -15.66 -15.63 17.46
CA LEU A 228 -14.69 -15.53 16.37
C LEU A 228 -13.94 -14.18 16.34
N GLU A 229 -13.87 -13.51 17.48
CA GLU A 229 -13.12 -12.26 17.63
C GLU A 229 -11.65 -12.50 17.90
N VAL A 230 -10.78 -11.71 17.30
CA VAL A 230 -9.36 -11.62 17.65
C VAL A 230 -9.26 -10.83 18.95
N ILE A 231 -8.81 -11.49 20.03
CA ILE A 231 -8.74 -10.91 21.37
C ILE A 231 -7.32 -10.59 21.83
N ALA A 232 -6.32 -11.14 21.15
CA ALA A 232 -4.92 -10.79 21.35
C ALA A 232 -4.13 -10.97 20.04
N GLU A 233 -3.10 -10.15 19.86
CA GLU A 233 -2.25 -10.14 18.65
C GLU A 233 -0.80 -9.87 19.05
N TYR A 234 0.11 -10.56 18.39
CA TYR A 234 1.54 -10.31 18.47
C TYR A 234 2.11 -10.13 17.06
N GLN A 235 2.99 -9.14 16.88
CA GLN A 235 3.78 -8.97 15.67
C GLN A 235 5.23 -8.60 16.03
N GLY A 236 6.21 -9.36 15.53
CA GLY A 236 7.60 -9.07 15.83
C GLY A 236 8.58 -9.81 14.94
N LYS A 237 9.87 -9.59 15.19
CA LYS A 237 10.99 -10.28 14.52
C LYS A 237 11.85 -11.07 15.51
N PRO A 238 11.26 -11.95 16.32
CA PRO A 238 12.01 -12.79 17.25
C PRO A 238 12.78 -13.86 16.49
N THR A 239 13.81 -14.43 17.12
CA THR A 239 14.38 -15.70 16.67
C THR A 239 13.35 -16.83 16.83
N ILE A 240 13.54 -17.94 16.12
CA ILE A 240 12.67 -19.13 16.22
C ILE A 240 12.52 -19.62 17.67
N ASP A 241 13.63 -19.63 18.44
CA ASP A 241 13.63 -20.01 19.86
C ASP A 241 12.80 -19.06 20.72
N MET A 242 12.96 -17.77 20.50
CA MET A 242 12.18 -16.75 21.20
C MET A 242 10.69 -16.84 20.83
N PHE A 243 10.38 -17.02 19.54
CA PHE A 243 9.00 -17.09 19.09
C PHE A 243 8.28 -18.32 19.66
N SER A 244 8.94 -19.50 19.66
CA SER A 244 8.39 -20.70 20.31
C SER A 244 8.11 -20.51 21.81
N THR A 245 8.95 -19.71 22.49
CA THR A 245 8.76 -19.40 23.91
C THR A 245 7.59 -18.43 24.11
N ILE A 246 7.43 -17.45 23.23
CA ILE A 246 6.30 -16.52 23.25
C ILE A 246 4.99 -17.25 22.99
N LEU A 247 4.95 -18.17 22.00
CA LEU A 247 3.78 -19.00 21.72
C LEU A 247 3.39 -19.90 22.88
N ASP A 248 4.36 -20.60 23.49
CA ASP A 248 4.14 -21.43 24.67
C ASP A 248 3.55 -20.63 25.83
N SER A 249 4.12 -19.45 26.11
CA SER A 249 3.64 -18.55 27.16
C SER A 249 2.23 -18.04 26.89
N ALA A 250 1.98 -17.53 25.70
CA ALA A 250 0.68 -16.99 25.30
C ALA A 250 -0.40 -18.09 25.29
N GLY A 251 -0.09 -19.27 24.75
CA GLY A 251 -1.02 -20.41 24.77
C GLY A 251 -1.39 -20.87 26.16
N ARG A 252 -0.43 -20.90 27.11
CA ARG A 252 -0.68 -21.21 28.50
C ARG A 252 -1.49 -20.16 29.24
N GLU A 253 -1.24 -18.89 28.96
CA GLU A 253 -2.00 -17.75 29.46
C GLU A 253 -3.48 -17.85 29.11
N TYR A 254 -3.80 -18.36 27.92
CA TYR A 254 -5.17 -18.59 27.45
C TYR A 254 -5.63 -20.05 27.67
N GLY A 255 -5.32 -20.63 28.83
CA GLY A 255 -5.86 -21.90 29.29
C GLY A 255 -5.32 -23.12 28.55
N ASN A 256 -4.07 -23.10 28.05
CA ASN A 256 -3.49 -24.10 27.15
C ASN A 256 -4.32 -24.23 25.86
N CYS A 257 -4.67 -23.12 25.24
CA CYS A 257 -5.45 -23.11 24.01
C CYS A 257 -4.75 -23.89 22.89
N MET A 258 -5.51 -24.32 21.90
CA MET A 258 -4.94 -25.03 20.75
C MET A 258 -4.04 -24.07 19.97
N ILE A 259 -2.78 -24.47 19.71
CA ILE A 259 -1.84 -23.74 18.86
C ILE A 259 -1.83 -24.36 17.45
N VAL A 260 -2.09 -23.52 16.45
CA VAL A 260 -1.97 -23.83 15.03
C VAL A 260 -0.80 -23.00 14.47
N VAL A 261 0.22 -23.68 13.94
CA VAL A 261 1.37 -23.02 13.31
C VAL A 261 1.38 -23.35 11.82
N GLU A 262 1.57 -22.34 10.97
CA GLU A 262 1.79 -22.58 9.54
C GLU A 262 3.10 -23.36 9.36
N ASN A 263 2.99 -24.58 8.80
CA ASN A 263 4.11 -25.53 8.72
C ASN A 263 4.97 -25.34 7.45
N ASN A 264 5.01 -24.15 6.90
CA ASN A 264 5.86 -23.82 5.78
C ASN A 264 7.25 -23.39 6.26
N ASN A 265 8.32 -23.83 5.55
CA ASN A 265 9.69 -23.37 5.74
C ASN A 265 10.17 -23.52 7.20
N VAL A 266 10.15 -22.43 8.00
CA VAL A 266 10.66 -22.40 9.39
C VAL A 266 9.63 -22.77 10.45
N GLY A 267 8.35 -22.89 10.11
CA GLY A 267 7.28 -23.23 11.03
C GLY A 267 7.46 -24.61 11.67
N PHE A 268 8.00 -25.57 10.91
CA PHE A 268 8.34 -26.89 11.45
C PHE A 268 9.29 -26.80 12.66
N SER A 269 10.31 -25.95 12.61
CA SER A 269 11.25 -25.77 13.71
C SER A 269 10.60 -25.17 14.96
N VAL A 270 9.60 -24.32 14.80
CA VAL A 270 8.81 -23.79 15.92
C VAL A 270 7.96 -24.90 16.55
N LEU A 271 7.34 -25.76 15.74
CA LEU A 271 6.57 -26.91 16.21
C LEU A 271 7.43 -27.89 16.99
N GLU A 272 8.63 -28.27 16.51
CA GLU A 272 9.57 -29.13 17.25
C GLU A 272 9.87 -28.53 18.63
N LYS A 273 10.13 -27.23 18.71
CA LYS A 273 10.40 -26.59 20.01
C LYS A 273 9.20 -26.50 20.94
N LEU A 274 7.98 -26.42 20.44
CA LEU A 274 6.76 -26.49 21.24
C LEU A 274 6.57 -27.91 21.79
N ILE A 275 6.89 -28.94 21.00
CA ILE A 275 6.90 -30.34 21.42
C ILE A 275 7.94 -30.58 22.53
N ASP A 276 9.18 -30.09 22.33
CA ASP A 276 10.24 -30.17 23.34
C ASP A 276 9.86 -29.48 24.65
N LYS A 277 9.11 -28.38 24.59
CA LYS A 277 8.53 -27.69 25.76
C LYS A 277 7.34 -28.45 26.39
N SER A 278 6.93 -29.56 25.78
CA SER A 278 5.76 -30.34 26.20
C SER A 278 4.48 -29.48 26.24
N TYR A 279 4.29 -28.64 25.21
CA TYR A 279 3.04 -27.90 25.08
C TYR A 279 1.89 -28.89 24.80
N PRO A 280 0.77 -28.82 25.55
CA PRO A 280 -0.19 -29.94 25.58
C PRO A 280 -1.17 -29.98 24.40
N ASN A 281 -1.33 -28.89 23.66
CA ASN A 281 -2.44 -28.74 22.72
C ASN A 281 -1.97 -28.11 21.38
N ILE A 282 -1.27 -28.91 20.58
CA ILE A 282 -0.81 -28.51 19.23
C ILE A 282 -1.75 -29.15 18.20
N TYR A 283 -2.15 -28.36 17.21
CA TYR A 283 -2.98 -28.83 16.10
C TYR A 283 -2.21 -29.76 15.17
N HIS A 284 -2.82 -30.91 14.86
CA HIS A 284 -2.29 -31.87 13.89
C HIS A 284 -3.33 -32.12 12.80
N SER A 285 -2.97 -31.80 11.52
CA SER A 285 -3.84 -32.12 10.39
C SER A 285 -3.61 -33.56 9.92
N VAL A 286 -4.69 -34.27 9.62
CA VAL A 286 -4.64 -35.59 8.97
C VAL A 286 -4.87 -35.36 7.48
N LYS A 287 -3.89 -35.68 6.61
CA LYS A 287 -4.10 -35.67 5.16
C LYS A 287 -5.10 -36.74 4.77
N SER A 288 -6.00 -36.43 3.84
CA SER A 288 -7.00 -37.39 3.35
C SER A 288 -6.35 -38.60 2.70
N SER A 289 -6.98 -39.76 2.79
CA SER A 289 -6.46 -41.07 2.37
C SER A 289 -6.15 -41.25 0.88
N HIS A 290 -6.29 -40.19 0.07
CA HIS A 290 -5.97 -40.15 -1.37
C HIS A 290 -4.67 -39.41 -1.70
N GLU A 291 -4.06 -38.75 -0.75
CA GLU A 291 -2.71 -38.21 -0.86
C GLU A 291 -1.81 -38.98 0.10
N TYR A 292 -0.60 -39.33 -0.31
CA TYR A 292 0.38 -40.05 0.49
C TYR A 292 0.38 -39.58 1.94
N VAL A 293 -0.02 -40.48 2.85
CA VAL A 293 -0.22 -40.20 4.27
C VAL A 293 1.15 -40.10 4.92
N GLU A 294 1.76 -38.93 4.87
CA GLU A 294 2.66 -38.54 5.92
C GLU A 294 1.85 -37.71 6.92
N GLN A 295 1.79 -38.15 8.17
CA GLN A 295 1.31 -37.29 9.25
C GLN A 295 2.31 -36.15 9.40
N HIS A 296 1.97 -34.97 8.94
CA HIS A 296 2.74 -33.80 9.26
C HIS A 296 2.13 -33.15 10.49
N VAL A 297 2.98 -32.91 11.49
CA VAL A 297 2.67 -32.00 12.58
C VAL A 297 2.45 -30.63 11.93
N ALA A 298 1.24 -30.13 12.03
CA ALA A 298 0.86 -28.83 11.46
C ALA A 298 1.28 -27.71 12.39
#